data_79af9ff846ebdcebfdaceb38a1f51f4d
#
_entry.id   79af9ff846ebdcebfdaceb38a1f51f4d
#
_cell.length_a   1.000
_cell.length_b   1.000
_cell.length_c   1.000
_cell.angle_alpha   90.00
_cell.angle_beta   90.00
_cell.angle_gamma   90.00
#
_symmetry.space_group_name_H-M   'P 1'
#
loop_
_entity.id
_entity.type
_entity.pdbx_description
1 polymer ?
#
loop_
_entity_poly.entity_id
_entity_poly.type
_entity_poly.pdbx_seq_one_letter_code
_entity_poly.pdbx_strand_id
1 'polypeptide(L)'
;ILTKRDFSTITIGVNQETENPLFHGEISTLNKFFAENKNRSTDDLIFLSTHEPCPMCLSAITWAGFKTIYYFFNYQDTKKSFNISHDLDILSEVFGRSDGVYRKENYFWKCYAIKELIDMLEPGSKDNLLKISERISSMYDSLSDEYQYKKDDNNIPLS
;
A
#
# COMPACT_ATOMS: atom_id res chain seq x y z
N ILE A 1 -2.75 -4.81 8.95
CA ILE A 1 -1.63 -5.28 9.81
C ILE A 1 -1.89 -6.71 10.19
N LEU A 2 -0.89 -7.58 9.98
CA LEU A 2 -0.95 -9.01 10.19
C LEU A 2 0.17 -9.46 11.14
N THR A 3 -0.01 -10.61 11.82
CA THR A 3 1.10 -11.26 12.53
C THR A 3 2.05 -11.96 11.54
N LYS A 4 3.35 -12.02 11.85
CA LYS A 4 4.33 -12.82 11.08
C LYS A 4 4.13 -14.32 11.25
N ARG A 5 3.60 -14.74 12.40
CA ARG A 5 3.52 -16.14 12.79
C ARG A 5 2.55 -16.96 11.93
N ASP A 6 1.37 -16.41 11.68
CA ASP A 6 0.27 -17.15 11.06
C ASP A 6 -0.60 -16.27 10.13
N PHE A 7 -0.13 -15.05 9.85
CA PHE A 7 -0.82 -14.04 9.04
C PHE A 7 -2.22 -13.66 9.54
N SER A 8 -2.50 -13.91 10.82
CA SER A 8 -3.77 -13.47 11.42
C SER A 8 -3.87 -11.95 11.43
N THR A 9 -5.06 -11.46 11.14
CA THR A 9 -5.35 -10.02 11.06
C THR A 9 -5.43 -9.40 12.44
N ILE A 10 -4.67 -8.31 12.64
CA ILE A 10 -4.69 -7.52 13.87
C ILE A 10 -5.55 -6.26 13.67
N THR A 11 -5.33 -5.54 12.58
CA THR A 11 -6.04 -4.28 12.29
C THR A 11 -6.23 -4.14 10.79
N ILE A 12 -7.41 -3.66 10.40
CA ILE A 12 -7.74 -3.26 9.03
C ILE A 12 -8.18 -1.80 9.07
N GLY A 13 -7.65 -1.00 8.15
CA GLY A 13 -8.09 0.36 7.87
C GLY A 13 -8.34 0.53 6.37
N VAL A 14 -9.04 1.59 6.04
CA VAL A 14 -9.38 2.00 4.68
C VAL A 14 -9.04 3.45 4.47
N ASN A 15 -9.00 3.88 3.22
CA ASN A 15 -8.83 5.28 2.86
C ASN A 15 -9.99 6.13 3.41
N GLN A 16 -9.68 7.26 4.02
CA GLN A 16 -10.60 8.24 4.59
C GLN A 16 -10.21 9.68 4.18
N GLU A 17 -9.65 9.85 2.98
CA GLU A 17 -9.19 11.15 2.47
C GLU A 17 -10.30 12.21 2.41
N THR A 18 -11.55 11.80 2.27
CA THR A 18 -12.70 12.71 2.31
C THR A 18 -12.91 13.36 3.68
N GLU A 19 -12.42 12.72 4.75
CA GLU A 19 -12.45 13.28 6.11
C GLU A 19 -11.20 14.14 6.37
N ASN A 20 -10.05 13.68 5.91
CA ASN A 20 -8.78 14.38 6.01
C ASN A 20 -7.85 13.92 4.88
N PRO A 21 -7.30 14.83 4.04
CA PRO A 21 -6.44 14.46 2.91
C PRO A 21 -5.22 13.60 3.27
N LEU A 22 -4.82 13.58 4.53
CA LEU A 22 -3.71 12.76 5.01
C LEU A 22 -4.13 11.33 5.39
N PHE A 23 -5.43 11.05 5.48
CA PHE A 23 -5.95 9.76 5.93
C PHE A 23 -5.99 8.72 4.80
N HIS A 24 -4.85 8.53 4.12
CA HIS A 24 -4.63 7.34 3.30
C HIS A 24 -4.91 6.06 4.11
N GLY A 25 -5.21 4.96 3.44
CA GLY A 25 -5.53 3.70 4.10
C GLY A 25 -4.48 3.24 5.10
N GLU A 26 -3.21 3.48 4.81
CA GLU A 26 -2.09 3.16 5.68
C GLU A 26 -2.09 4.02 6.96
N ILE A 27 -2.30 5.32 6.82
CA ILE A 27 -2.34 6.26 7.97
C ILE A 27 -3.53 5.93 8.86
N SER A 28 -4.71 5.70 8.27
CA SER A 28 -5.92 5.31 9.00
C SER A 28 -5.72 3.99 9.74
N THR A 29 -5.03 3.02 9.10
CA THR A 29 -4.67 1.73 9.71
C THR A 29 -3.72 1.91 10.90
N LEU A 30 -2.68 2.73 10.75
CA LEU A 30 -1.72 3.01 11.83
C LEU A 30 -2.39 3.71 13.02
N ASN A 31 -3.21 4.72 12.75
CA ASN A 31 -3.96 5.44 13.78
C ASN A 31 -4.85 4.48 14.58
N LYS A 32 -5.62 3.64 13.90
CA LYS A 32 -6.46 2.62 14.53
C LYS A 32 -5.63 1.62 15.33
N PHE A 33 -4.54 1.10 14.75
CA PHE A 33 -3.67 0.13 15.41
C PHE A 33 -3.15 0.66 16.74
N PHE A 34 -2.57 1.86 16.77
CA PHE A 34 -2.00 2.43 17.99
C PHE A 34 -3.06 2.90 18.99
N ALA A 35 -4.26 3.25 18.54
CA ALA A 35 -5.37 3.55 19.42
C ALA A 35 -5.85 2.29 20.20
N GLU A 36 -5.91 1.15 19.51
CA GLU A 36 -6.40 -0.13 20.07
C GLU A 36 -5.31 -0.94 20.77
N ASN A 37 -4.03 -0.78 20.36
CA ASN A 37 -2.91 -1.62 20.81
C ASN A 37 -1.79 -0.77 21.42
N LYS A 38 -2.08 0.02 22.42
CA LYS A 38 -1.10 0.86 23.13
C LYS A 38 0.08 0.02 23.62
N ASN A 39 1.30 0.48 23.33
CA ASN A 39 2.57 -0.16 23.70
C ASN A 39 2.86 -1.53 23.04
N ARG A 40 2.12 -1.95 22.01
CA ARG A 40 2.45 -3.17 21.27
C ARG A 40 3.64 -2.93 20.35
N SER A 41 4.65 -3.83 20.42
CA SER A 41 5.74 -3.85 19.44
C SER A 41 5.21 -4.23 18.04
N THR A 42 5.85 -3.69 17.02
CA THR A 42 5.57 -4.01 15.62
C THR A 42 6.59 -5.00 15.02
N ASP A 43 7.56 -5.50 15.81
CA ASP A 43 8.64 -6.38 15.34
C ASP A 43 8.13 -7.74 14.83
N ASP A 44 7.04 -8.27 15.41
CA ASP A 44 6.38 -9.50 15.02
C ASP A 44 5.23 -9.30 14.02
N LEU A 45 5.09 -8.09 13.48
CA LEU A 45 4.00 -7.72 12.60
C LEU A 45 4.48 -7.46 11.15
N ILE A 46 3.53 -7.57 10.24
CA ILE A 46 3.64 -7.25 8.82
C ILE A 46 2.67 -6.09 8.53
N PHE A 47 3.15 -5.12 7.78
CA PHE A 47 2.28 -4.14 7.15
C PHE A 47 1.94 -4.61 5.73
N LEU A 48 0.66 -4.87 5.46
CA LEU A 48 0.16 -5.22 4.13
C LEU A 48 -0.69 -4.07 3.61
N SER A 49 -0.30 -3.52 2.47
CA SER A 49 -1.06 -2.51 1.73
C SER A 49 -1.58 -3.06 0.41
N THR A 50 -2.73 -2.62 -0.03
CA THR A 50 -3.26 -2.97 -1.36
C THR A 50 -2.48 -2.29 -2.47
N HIS A 51 -2.11 -1.03 -2.27
CA HIS A 51 -1.26 -0.26 -3.17
C HIS A 51 0.11 -0.03 -2.53
N GLU A 52 1.11 0.18 -3.37
CA GLU A 52 2.44 0.57 -2.94
C GLU A 52 2.34 1.89 -2.15
N PRO A 53 2.77 1.90 -0.88
CA PRO A 53 2.60 3.08 -0.03
C PRO A 53 3.33 4.30 -0.61
N CYS A 54 2.65 5.44 -0.66
CA CYS A 54 3.22 6.71 -1.08
C CYS A 54 4.37 7.15 -0.14
N PRO A 55 5.19 8.14 -0.49
CA PRO A 55 6.28 8.62 0.36
C PRO A 55 5.87 9.01 1.78
N MET A 56 4.69 9.62 1.94
CA MET A 56 4.12 9.95 3.26
C MET A 56 3.85 8.67 4.08
N CYS A 57 3.15 7.71 3.47
CA CYS A 57 2.79 6.45 4.12
C CYS A 57 4.01 5.59 4.45
N LEU A 58 5.01 5.51 3.54
CA LEU A 58 6.27 4.83 3.81
C LEU A 58 7.00 5.43 5.01
N SER A 59 7.04 6.76 5.11
CA SER A 59 7.63 7.45 6.25
C SER A 59 6.89 7.12 7.55
N ALA A 60 5.56 7.15 7.53
CA ALA A 60 4.74 6.82 8.70
C ALA A 60 4.92 5.35 9.15
N ILE A 61 4.93 4.39 8.20
CA ILE A 61 5.19 2.97 8.49
C ILE A 61 6.59 2.78 9.08
N THR A 62 7.58 3.54 8.59
CA THR A 62 8.95 3.56 9.12
C THR A 62 8.98 4.05 10.57
N TRP A 63 8.35 5.18 10.85
CA TRP A 63 8.22 5.73 12.21
C TRP A 63 7.49 4.80 13.16
N ALA A 64 6.50 4.07 12.65
CA ALA A 64 5.76 3.04 13.38
C ALA A 64 6.59 1.78 13.68
N GLY A 65 7.80 1.64 13.10
CA GLY A 65 8.75 0.57 13.40
C GLY A 65 8.51 -0.76 12.70
N PHE A 66 7.63 -0.83 11.71
CA PHE A 66 7.42 -2.05 10.93
C PHE A 66 8.70 -2.42 10.14
N LYS A 67 9.09 -3.70 10.21
CA LYS A 67 10.28 -4.23 9.54
C LYS A 67 9.97 -4.93 8.21
N THR A 68 8.70 -5.23 7.96
CA THR A 68 8.28 -5.98 6.77
C THR A 68 7.01 -5.37 6.20
N ILE A 69 7.07 -4.98 4.94
CA ILE A 69 5.97 -4.36 4.19
C ILE A 69 5.69 -5.21 2.95
N TYR A 70 4.43 -5.46 2.67
CA TYR A 70 3.97 -6.06 1.42
C TYR A 70 2.95 -5.14 0.76
N TYR A 71 2.96 -5.10 -0.58
CA TYR A 71 1.93 -4.43 -1.35
C TYR A 71 1.57 -5.25 -2.59
N PHE A 72 0.37 -5.00 -3.14
CA PHE A 72 -0.12 -5.76 -4.28
C PHE A 72 0.01 -4.98 -5.60
N PHE A 73 -0.53 -3.75 -5.69
CA PHE A 73 -0.38 -2.87 -6.85
C PHE A 73 0.82 -1.95 -6.67
N ASN A 74 1.70 -1.90 -7.65
CA ASN A 74 2.81 -0.95 -7.66
C ASN A 74 2.38 0.43 -8.20
N TYR A 75 3.27 1.44 -8.14
CA TYR A 75 2.98 2.78 -8.65
C TYR A 75 2.59 2.81 -10.13
N GLN A 76 3.13 1.91 -10.96
CA GLN A 76 2.79 1.85 -12.37
C GLN A 76 1.39 1.26 -12.59
N ASP A 77 1.01 0.26 -11.79
CA ASP A 77 -0.36 -0.27 -11.75
C ASP A 77 -1.34 0.84 -11.34
N THR A 78 -1.01 1.58 -10.28
CA THR A 78 -1.82 2.69 -9.76
C THR A 78 -1.99 3.78 -10.82
N LYS A 79 -0.91 4.18 -11.48
CA LYS A 79 -0.97 5.18 -12.55
C LYS A 79 -1.81 4.72 -13.74
N LYS A 80 -1.67 3.46 -14.16
CA LYS A 80 -2.39 2.95 -15.35
C LYS A 80 -3.86 2.69 -15.08
N SER A 81 -4.18 2.04 -13.96
CA SER A 81 -5.53 1.57 -13.66
C SER A 81 -6.37 2.61 -12.94
N PHE A 82 -5.73 3.50 -12.15
CA PHE A 82 -6.44 4.47 -11.31
C PHE A 82 -6.22 5.93 -11.75
N ASN A 83 -5.40 6.16 -12.78
CA ASN A 83 -5.03 7.50 -13.27
C ASN A 83 -4.55 8.41 -12.13
N ILE A 84 -3.80 7.86 -11.17
CA ILE A 84 -3.23 8.57 -10.04
C ILE A 84 -1.71 8.58 -10.23
N SER A 85 -1.11 9.76 -10.46
CA SER A 85 0.34 9.93 -10.63
C SER A 85 1.02 10.61 -9.45
N HIS A 86 0.27 11.08 -8.48
CA HIS A 86 0.75 11.97 -7.41
C HIS A 86 1.93 11.39 -6.63
N ASP A 87 1.97 10.07 -6.41
CA ASP A 87 3.08 9.41 -5.71
C ASP A 87 4.39 9.55 -6.48
N LEU A 88 4.34 9.41 -7.81
CA LEU A 88 5.48 9.58 -8.71
C LEU A 88 5.88 11.05 -8.80
N ASP A 89 4.92 11.95 -8.85
CA ASP A 89 5.14 13.40 -8.89
C ASP A 89 5.82 13.89 -7.59
N ILE A 90 5.37 13.40 -6.43
CA ILE A 90 6.01 13.70 -5.15
C ILE A 90 7.44 13.14 -5.09
N LEU A 91 7.66 11.90 -5.56
CA LEU A 91 9.00 11.32 -5.63
C LEU A 91 9.93 12.15 -6.51
N SER A 92 9.44 12.61 -7.66
CA SER A 92 10.19 13.46 -8.59
C SER A 92 10.48 14.83 -8.01
N GLU A 93 9.44 15.58 -7.65
CA GLU A 93 9.55 17.00 -7.32
C GLU A 93 10.11 17.24 -5.91
N VAL A 94 9.69 16.44 -4.92
CA VAL A 94 10.10 16.64 -3.53
C VAL A 94 11.40 15.90 -3.22
N PHE A 95 11.58 14.67 -3.75
CA PHE A 95 12.72 13.81 -3.40
C PHE A 95 13.76 13.68 -4.52
N GLY A 96 13.57 14.31 -5.68
CA GLY A 96 14.49 14.25 -6.82
C GLY A 96 14.61 12.86 -7.44
N ARG A 97 13.57 12.02 -7.35
CA ARG A 97 13.52 10.64 -7.83
C ARG A 97 12.59 10.52 -9.04
N SER A 98 13.02 11.07 -10.18
CA SER A 98 12.24 11.07 -11.43
C SER A 98 11.97 9.66 -12.00
N ASP A 99 12.76 8.67 -11.59
CA ASP A 99 12.56 7.26 -11.93
C ASP A 99 11.44 6.58 -11.11
N GLY A 100 10.95 7.24 -10.05
CA GLY A 100 9.96 6.67 -9.12
C GLY A 100 10.51 5.52 -8.27
N VAL A 101 11.84 5.31 -8.31
CA VAL A 101 12.49 4.18 -7.62
C VAL A 101 13.03 4.61 -6.27
N TYR A 102 12.73 3.83 -5.26
CA TYR A 102 13.31 3.95 -3.92
C TYR A 102 13.86 2.59 -3.46
N ARG A 103 14.67 2.59 -2.40
CA ARG A 103 15.27 1.35 -1.87
C ARG A 103 14.19 0.47 -1.24
N LYS A 104 13.92 -0.70 -1.84
CA LYS A 104 12.98 -1.71 -1.32
C LYS A 104 13.53 -2.49 -0.12
N GLU A 105 14.84 -2.48 0.07
CA GLU A 105 15.54 -3.01 1.24
C GLU A 105 16.49 -1.94 1.78
N ASN A 106 16.37 -1.63 3.07
CA ASN A 106 17.16 -0.61 3.75
C ASN A 106 17.33 -0.94 5.25
N TYR A 107 17.95 -0.04 6.01
CA TYR A 107 18.16 -0.23 7.45
C TYR A 107 16.86 -0.44 8.25
N PHE A 108 15.77 0.17 7.83
CA PHE A 108 14.52 0.16 8.59
C PHE A 108 13.67 -1.06 8.28
N TRP A 109 13.53 -1.42 6.98
CA TRP A 109 12.59 -2.46 6.53
C TRP A 109 12.93 -3.06 5.18
N LYS A 110 12.24 -4.17 4.88
CA LYS A 110 12.14 -4.77 3.53
C LYS A 110 10.72 -4.64 3.03
N CYS A 111 10.58 -4.20 1.77
CA CYS A 111 9.31 -3.99 1.10
C CYS A 111 9.20 -4.90 -0.13
N TYR A 112 8.11 -5.63 -0.24
CA TYR A 112 7.93 -6.67 -1.25
C TYR A 112 6.67 -6.43 -2.08
N ALA A 113 6.82 -6.49 -3.41
CA ALA A 113 5.71 -6.55 -4.35
C ALA A 113 5.17 -7.98 -4.44
N ILE A 114 3.93 -8.22 -4.06
CA ILE A 114 3.35 -9.58 -4.05
C ILE A 114 3.32 -10.17 -5.47
N LYS A 115 3.00 -9.39 -6.49
CA LYS A 115 3.00 -9.86 -7.88
C LYS A 115 4.39 -10.33 -8.32
N GLU A 116 5.45 -9.59 -7.97
CA GLU A 116 6.84 -9.99 -8.26
C GLU A 116 7.22 -11.29 -7.54
N LEU A 117 6.79 -11.46 -6.28
CA LEU A 117 7.02 -12.72 -5.56
C LEU A 117 6.30 -13.90 -6.21
N ILE A 118 5.08 -13.70 -6.70
CA ILE A 118 4.35 -14.73 -7.48
C ILE A 118 5.13 -15.07 -8.75
N ASP A 119 5.69 -14.07 -9.43
CA ASP A 119 6.44 -14.27 -10.67
C ASP A 119 7.72 -15.08 -10.50
N MET A 120 8.32 -15.05 -9.32
CA MET A 120 9.52 -15.84 -8.97
C MET A 120 9.23 -17.30 -8.65
N LEU A 121 7.96 -17.70 -8.52
CA LEU A 121 7.60 -19.08 -8.16
C LEU A 121 7.70 -20.02 -9.36
N GLU A 122 7.94 -21.30 -9.08
CA GLU A 122 7.90 -22.37 -10.06
C GLU A 122 6.48 -22.50 -10.68
N PRO A 123 6.40 -22.89 -11.98
CA PRO A 123 5.12 -22.89 -12.72
C PRO A 123 3.96 -23.58 -12.00
N GLY A 124 4.19 -24.75 -11.40
CA GLY A 124 3.13 -25.54 -10.74
C GLY A 124 2.53 -24.88 -9.48
N SER A 125 3.30 -24.03 -8.81
CA SER A 125 2.83 -23.28 -7.62
C SER A 125 2.22 -21.92 -7.98
N LYS A 126 2.49 -21.43 -9.18
CA LYS A 126 2.14 -20.09 -9.66
C LYS A 126 0.68 -19.96 -10.12
N ASP A 127 0.15 -20.99 -10.79
CA ASP A 127 -1.12 -20.91 -11.52
C ASP A 127 -2.32 -20.48 -10.66
N ASN A 128 -2.43 -21.03 -9.46
CA ASN A 128 -3.51 -20.68 -8.55
C ASN A 128 -3.38 -19.25 -8.03
N LEU A 129 -2.15 -18.81 -7.74
CA LEU A 129 -1.89 -17.45 -7.25
C LEU A 129 -2.11 -16.40 -8.34
N LEU A 130 -1.80 -16.72 -9.61
CA LEU A 130 -2.11 -15.86 -10.74
C LEU A 130 -3.62 -15.66 -10.88
N LYS A 131 -4.43 -16.72 -10.81
CA LYS A 131 -5.90 -16.62 -10.84
C LYS A 131 -6.46 -15.76 -9.70
N ILE A 132 -5.90 -15.90 -8.50
CA ILE A 132 -6.27 -15.05 -7.35
C ILE A 132 -5.88 -13.60 -7.63
N SER A 133 -4.68 -13.37 -8.16
CA SER A 133 -4.18 -12.03 -8.51
C SER A 133 -5.06 -11.36 -9.56
N GLU A 134 -5.45 -12.07 -10.62
CA GLU A 134 -6.37 -11.59 -11.65
C GLU A 134 -7.74 -11.23 -11.07
N ARG A 135 -8.28 -12.09 -10.20
CA ARG A 135 -9.56 -11.83 -9.53
C ARG A 135 -9.48 -10.56 -8.65
N ILE A 136 -8.41 -10.39 -7.89
CA ILE A 136 -8.20 -9.19 -7.08
C ILE A 136 -8.14 -7.96 -7.99
N SER A 137 -7.38 -8.01 -9.09
CA SER A 137 -7.27 -6.91 -10.04
C SER A 137 -8.64 -6.52 -10.61
N SER A 138 -9.43 -7.50 -11.08
CA SER A 138 -10.78 -7.24 -11.61
C SER A 138 -11.75 -6.63 -10.59
N MET A 139 -11.60 -6.97 -9.30
CA MET A 139 -12.39 -6.33 -8.25
C MET A 139 -12.02 -4.86 -8.06
N TYR A 140 -10.75 -4.52 -8.25
CA TYR A 140 -10.26 -3.15 -8.13
C TYR A 140 -10.61 -2.29 -9.35
N ASP A 141 -10.80 -2.86 -10.54
CA ASP A 141 -11.23 -2.10 -11.74
C ASP A 141 -12.55 -1.38 -11.48
N SER A 142 -13.54 -2.07 -10.91
CA SER A 142 -14.84 -1.45 -10.57
C SER A 142 -14.75 -0.39 -9.47
N LEU A 143 -13.84 -0.57 -8.50
CA LEU A 143 -13.60 0.43 -7.46
C LEU A 143 -12.89 1.67 -8.03
N SER A 144 -12.00 1.47 -9.00
CA SER A 144 -11.34 2.56 -9.72
C SER A 144 -12.34 3.41 -10.49
N ASP A 145 -13.26 2.78 -11.21
CA ASP A 145 -14.32 3.49 -11.97
C ASP A 145 -15.19 4.32 -11.03
N GLU A 146 -15.59 3.78 -9.88
CA GLU A 146 -16.36 4.50 -8.86
C GLU A 146 -15.55 5.67 -8.27
N TYR A 147 -14.27 5.48 -7.99
CA TYR A 147 -13.39 6.54 -7.50
C TYR A 147 -13.26 7.67 -8.52
N GLN A 148 -12.99 7.36 -9.80
CA GLN A 148 -12.86 8.36 -10.86
C GLN A 148 -14.16 9.16 -11.05
N TYR A 149 -15.32 8.50 -10.97
CA TYR A 149 -16.61 9.16 -11.08
C TYR A 149 -16.88 10.18 -9.95
N LYS A 150 -16.39 9.88 -8.73
CA LYS A 150 -16.59 10.72 -7.54
C LYS A 150 -15.44 11.71 -7.29
N LYS A 151 -14.35 11.60 -8.05
CA LYS A 151 -13.11 12.34 -7.82
C LYS A 151 -13.33 13.86 -7.86
N ASP A 152 -14.08 14.35 -8.83
CA ASP A 152 -14.32 15.78 -9.02
C ASP A 152 -15.23 16.39 -7.93
N ASP A 153 -15.97 15.57 -7.19
CA ASP A 153 -16.81 16.00 -6.08
C ASP A 153 -16.05 16.11 -4.74
N ASN A 154 -14.80 15.65 -4.72
CA ASN A 154 -13.95 15.67 -3.53
C ASN A 154 -13.11 16.95 -3.50
N ASN A 155 -13.08 17.63 -2.34
CA ASN A 155 -12.20 18.78 -2.09
C ASN A 155 -10.79 18.34 -1.64
N ILE A 156 -10.26 17.26 -2.20
CA ILE A 156 -8.93 16.77 -1.88
C ILE A 156 -7.92 17.56 -2.72
N PRO A 157 -6.90 18.21 -2.11
CA PRO A 157 -5.98 19.11 -2.83
C PRO A 157 -5.20 18.48 -3.98
N LEU A 158 -4.95 17.17 -3.93
CA LEU A 158 -4.23 16.39 -4.95
C LEU A 158 -5.13 15.29 -5.56
N SER A 159 -6.39 15.55 -5.77
CA SER A 159 -7.29 14.58 -6.40
C SER A 159 -7.37 14.73 -7.92
#